data_c3aba1766a449b2164f32b58f8d69081
#
_entry.id   c3aba1766a449b2164f32b58f8d69081
#
_cell.length_a   1.000
_cell.length_b   1.000
_cell.length_c   1.000
_cell.angle_alpha   90.00
_cell.angle_beta   90.00
_cell.angle_gamma   90.00
#
_symmetry.space_group_name_H-M   'P 1'
#
loop_
_entity.id
_entity.type
_entity.pdbx_description
1 polymer ?
#
loop_
_entity_poly.entity_id
_entity_poly.type
_entity_poly.pdbx_seq_one_letter_code
_entity_poly.pdbx_strand_id
1 'polypeptide(L)'
;IGGWTVDLMRLDNRIPNAATCRSLELGMIRCIDGISEQIRRMFGVSMTDAQIESVLRGDASRVDERIRAVIHAQADKYIQGLLSAIAESGLDTRAMPAIFLGGGAALMKRRVAAAEGLCRPFILDDVCLNAKGYERLVGQMSRRERSGQDG
;
A
#
# COMPACT_ATOMS: atom_id res chain seq x y z
N ILE A 1 -1.78 2.02 0.37
CA ILE A 1 -1.96 0.66 -0.17
C ILE A 1 -2.96 -0.03 0.73
N GLY A 2 -4.15 -0.29 0.22
CA GLY A 2 -5.23 -1.00 0.91
C GLY A 2 -5.22 -2.51 0.66
N GLY A 3 -6.28 -3.19 1.16
CA GLY A 3 -6.49 -4.62 0.93
C GLY A 3 -6.87 -4.91 -0.53
N TRP A 4 -7.84 -4.18 -1.09
CA TRP A 4 -8.37 -4.37 -2.44
C TRP A 4 -7.77 -3.41 -3.47
N THR A 5 -7.60 -2.15 -3.10
CA THR A 5 -7.17 -1.08 -4.00
C THR A 5 -5.92 -0.38 -3.50
N VAL A 6 -5.26 0.27 -4.43
CA VAL A 6 -4.28 1.31 -4.18
C VAL A 6 -4.84 2.60 -4.75
N ASP A 7 -5.15 3.52 -3.85
CA ASP A 7 -5.71 4.81 -4.23
C ASP A 7 -4.58 5.83 -4.33
N LEU A 8 -4.55 6.53 -5.43
CA LEU A 8 -3.52 7.50 -5.80
C LEU A 8 -4.10 8.90 -5.81
N MET A 9 -3.35 9.86 -5.30
CA MET A 9 -3.72 11.26 -5.31
C MET A 9 -2.47 12.13 -5.28
N ARG A 10 -2.42 13.14 -6.14
CA ARG A 10 -1.39 14.16 -6.08
C ARG A 10 -1.85 15.35 -5.24
N LEU A 11 -0.93 15.90 -4.48
CA LEU A 11 -1.13 17.14 -3.74
C LEU A 11 -0.33 18.27 -4.42
N ASP A 12 -1.03 19.31 -4.88
CA ASP A 12 -0.40 20.52 -5.40
C ASP A 12 -0.50 21.62 -4.33
N ASN A 13 0.64 22.05 -3.78
CA ASN A 13 0.70 22.99 -2.66
C ASN A 13 -0.15 22.57 -1.45
N ARG A 14 -0.11 21.27 -1.09
CA ARG A 14 -0.88 20.63 -0.01
C ARG A 14 -2.39 20.53 -0.27
N ILE A 15 -2.85 20.85 -1.46
CA ILE A 15 -4.26 20.74 -1.86
C ILE A 15 -4.42 19.51 -2.75
N PRO A 16 -5.39 18.62 -2.44
CA PRO A 16 -5.68 17.47 -3.29
C PRO A 16 -6.07 17.88 -4.70
N ASN A 17 -5.42 17.30 -5.70
CA ASN A 17 -5.77 17.48 -7.09
C ASN A 17 -6.68 16.34 -7.54
N ALA A 18 -8.00 16.60 -7.55
CA ALA A 18 -9.02 15.60 -7.88
C ALA A 18 -8.84 14.99 -9.30
N ALA A 19 -8.30 15.74 -10.24
CA ALA A 19 -8.07 15.25 -11.60
C ALA A 19 -7.01 14.13 -11.66
N THR A 20 -6.17 14.02 -10.63
CA THR A 20 -5.12 12.99 -10.53
C THR A 20 -5.53 11.79 -9.69
N CYS A 21 -6.74 11.81 -9.09
CA CYS A 21 -7.22 10.67 -8.30
C CYS A 21 -7.45 9.45 -9.18
N ARG A 22 -6.86 8.34 -8.79
CA ARG A 22 -7.00 7.03 -9.44
C ARG A 22 -7.11 5.96 -8.38
N SER A 23 -7.87 4.91 -8.69
CA SER A 23 -7.94 3.69 -7.88
C SER A 23 -7.47 2.53 -8.74
N LEU A 24 -6.46 1.82 -8.28
CA LEU A 24 -5.90 0.65 -8.95
C LEU A 24 -6.32 -0.60 -8.18
N GLU A 25 -6.80 -1.61 -8.89
CA GLU A 25 -7.14 -2.92 -8.30
C GLU A 25 -5.87 -3.76 -8.03
N LEU A 26 -4.92 -3.15 -7.35
CA LEU A 26 -3.61 -3.72 -7.02
C LEU A 26 -3.37 -3.76 -5.51
N GLY A 27 -4.44 -3.95 -4.71
CA GLY A 27 -4.29 -4.05 -3.26
C GLY A 27 -3.56 -5.31 -2.81
N MET A 28 -3.31 -5.41 -1.50
CA MET A 28 -2.52 -6.49 -0.89
C MET A 28 -3.06 -7.90 -1.16
N ILE A 29 -4.37 -8.04 -1.35
CA ILE A 29 -5.00 -9.32 -1.70
C ILE A 29 -4.39 -9.89 -2.99
N ARG A 30 -4.19 -9.07 -4.02
CA ARG A 30 -3.54 -9.49 -5.27
C ARG A 30 -2.11 -10.00 -5.06
N CYS A 31 -1.37 -9.36 -4.16
CA CYS A 31 -0.03 -9.79 -3.80
C CYS A 31 -0.04 -11.16 -3.11
N ILE A 32 -0.89 -11.31 -2.10
CA ILE A 32 -0.98 -12.53 -1.29
C ILE A 32 -1.49 -13.71 -2.13
N ASP A 33 -2.51 -13.51 -2.96
CA ASP A 33 -3.02 -14.52 -3.88
C ASP A 33 -1.94 -14.98 -4.86
N GLY A 34 -1.21 -14.05 -5.46
CA GLY A 34 -0.11 -14.37 -6.37
C GLY A 34 1.02 -15.16 -5.70
N ILE A 35 1.35 -14.82 -4.45
CA ILE A 35 2.31 -15.57 -3.63
C ILE A 35 1.79 -16.97 -3.35
N SER A 36 0.55 -17.10 -2.88
CA SER A 36 -0.08 -18.37 -2.54
C SER A 36 -0.16 -19.31 -3.74
N GLU A 37 -0.56 -18.80 -4.90
CA GLU A 37 -0.59 -19.56 -6.15
C GLU A 37 0.79 -20.03 -6.57
N GLN A 38 1.80 -19.18 -6.49
CA GLN A 38 3.18 -19.54 -6.87
C GLN A 38 3.75 -20.61 -5.94
N ILE A 39 3.50 -20.54 -4.63
CA ILE A 39 3.93 -21.55 -3.67
C ILE A 39 3.27 -22.89 -3.98
N ARG A 40 1.96 -22.91 -4.22
CA ARG A 40 1.21 -24.12 -4.58
C ARG A 40 1.76 -24.75 -5.85
N ARG A 41 2.06 -23.93 -6.86
CA ARG A 41 2.57 -24.41 -8.15
C ARG A 41 3.97 -24.97 -8.06
N MET A 42 4.86 -24.39 -7.24
CA MET A 42 6.26 -24.81 -7.14
C MET A 42 6.49 -25.94 -6.14
N PHE A 43 5.74 -25.97 -5.05
CA PHE A 43 5.99 -26.85 -3.91
C PHE A 43 4.82 -27.80 -3.59
N GLY A 44 3.65 -27.59 -4.22
CA GLY A 44 2.44 -28.38 -3.92
C GLY A 44 1.86 -28.16 -2.53
N VAL A 45 2.28 -27.08 -1.83
CA VAL A 45 1.81 -26.76 -0.48
C VAL A 45 0.93 -25.51 -0.49
N SER A 46 0.03 -25.43 0.49
CA SER A 46 -0.81 -24.25 0.70
C SER A 46 -0.37 -23.51 1.97
N MET A 47 -0.33 -22.22 1.89
CA MET A 47 -0.11 -21.33 3.05
C MET A 47 -1.33 -20.43 3.25
N THR A 48 -1.62 -20.12 4.52
CA THR A 48 -2.62 -19.11 4.84
C THR A 48 -2.06 -17.70 4.65
N ASP A 49 -2.94 -16.72 4.43
CA ASP A 49 -2.56 -15.30 4.32
C ASP A 49 -1.75 -14.84 5.53
N ALA A 50 -2.18 -15.23 6.73
CA ALA A 50 -1.49 -14.90 7.97
C ALA A 50 -0.04 -15.45 8.02
N GLN A 51 0.21 -16.65 7.48
CA GLN A 51 1.55 -17.21 7.38
C GLN A 51 2.42 -16.43 6.38
N ILE A 52 1.86 -16.06 5.23
CA ILE A 52 2.55 -15.26 4.22
C ILE A 52 2.88 -13.88 4.81
N GLU A 53 1.91 -13.21 5.43
CA GLU A 53 2.12 -11.92 6.09
C GLU A 53 3.18 -11.98 7.20
N SER A 54 3.18 -13.04 8.00
CA SER A 54 4.20 -13.24 9.05
C SER A 54 5.61 -13.26 8.46
N VAL A 55 5.80 -13.99 7.34
CA VAL A 55 7.08 -13.98 6.61
C VAL A 55 7.42 -12.59 6.09
N LEU A 56 6.45 -11.87 5.51
CA LEU A 56 6.66 -10.51 4.99
C LEU A 56 7.04 -9.51 6.08
N ARG A 57 6.54 -9.69 7.30
CA ARG A 57 6.93 -8.90 8.49
C ARG A 57 8.30 -9.25 9.03
N GLY A 58 8.86 -10.39 8.63
CA GLY A 58 10.17 -10.85 9.07
C GLY A 58 10.14 -11.92 10.16
N ASP A 59 8.97 -12.43 10.55
CA ASP A 59 8.81 -13.57 11.45
C ASP A 59 8.71 -14.87 10.62
N ALA A 60 9.87 -15.38 10.25
CA ALA A 60 9.98 -16.48 9.27
C ALA A 60 10.55 -17.78 9.85
N SER A 61 10.64 -17.91 11.18
CA SER A 61 11.40 -18.99 11.86
C SER A 61 10.91 -20.42 11.59
N ARG A 62 9.68 -20.59 11.09
CA ARG A 62 9.02 -21.89 10.87
C ARG A 62 8.73 -22.22 9.41
N VAL A 63 9.20 -21.41 8.47
CA VAL A 63 8.93 -21.61 7.03
C VAL A 63 10.21 -22.02 6.31
N ASP A 64 10.13 -23.03 5.45
CA ASP A 64 11.25 -23.49 4.61
C ASP A 64 11.88 -22.32 3.86
N GLU A 65 13.21 -22.29 3.79
CA GLU A 65 13.95 -21.18 3.20
C GLU A 65 13.62 -20.96 1.71
N ARG A 66 13.39 -22.04 0.97
CA ARG A 66 13.00 -21.95 -0.46
C ARG A 66 11.63 -21.31 -0.63
N ILE A 67 10.69 -21.62 0.26
CA ILE A 67 9.35 -21.00 0.26
C ILE A 67 9.48 -19.54 0.63
N ARG A 68 10.28 -19.19 1.64
CA ARG A 68 10.56 -17.80 2.01
C ARG A 68 11.14 -17.00 0.84
N ALA A 69 12.08 -17.57 0.12
CA ALA A 69 12.67 -16.94 -1.06
C ALA A 69 11.62 -16.61 -2.13
N VAL A 70 10.67 -17.52 -2.37
CA VAL A 70 9.56 -17.29 -3.31
C VAL A 70 8.64 -16.18 -2.81
N ILE A 71 8.28 -16.16 -1.51
CA ILE A 71 7.45 -15.09 -0.92
C ILE A 71 8.13 -13.73 -1.14
N HIS A 72 9.41 -13.63 -0.84
CA HIS A 72 10.15 -12.39 -1.00
C HIS A 72 10.23 -11.94 -2.46
N ALA A 73 10.58 -12.86 -3.38
CA ALA A 73 10.68 -12.55 -4.79
C ALA A 73 9.34 -12.07 -5.40
N GLN A 74 8.23 -12.72 -5.02
CA GLN A 74 6.90 -12.32 -5.49
C GLN A 74 6.48 -10.96 -4.90
N ALA A 75 6.79 -10.69 -3.64
CA ALA A 75 6.51 -9.40 -3.03
C ALA A 75 7.33 -8.27 -3.68
N ASP A 76 8.58 -8.51 -4.03
CA ASP A 76 9.42 -7.55 -4.74
C ASP A 76 8.87 -7.30 -6.15
N LYS A 77 8.45 -8.36 -6.86
CA LYS A 77 7.77 -8.24 -8.17
C LYS A 77 6.47 -7.43 -8.08
N TYR A 78 5.68 -7.64 -7.01
CA TYR A 78 4.46 -6.87 -6.77
C TYR A 78 4.77 -5.38 -6.63
N ILE A 79 5.77 -5.00 -5.82
CA ILE A 79 6.16 -3.58 -5.65
C ILE A 79 6.63 -2.98 -6.97
N GLN A 80 7.43 -3.68 -7.76
CA GLN A 80 7.85 -3.19 -9.08
C GLN A 80 6.65 -2.98 -10.01
N GLY A 81 5.73 -3.94 -10.07
CA GLY A 81 4.49 -3.83 -10.86
C GLY A 81 3.61 -2.67 -10.40
N LEU A 82 3.49 -2.47 -9.09
CA LEU A 82 2.76 -1.34 -8.53
C LEU A 82 3.37 0.00 -8.93
N LEU A 83 4.70 0.15 -8.82
CA LEU A 83 5.38 1.40 -9.22
C LEU A 83 5.25 1.66 -10.73
N SER A 84 5.28 0.62 -11.56
CA SER A 84 5.02 0.74 -13.00
C SER A 84 3.59 1.25 -13.26
N ALA A 85 2.59 0.66 -12.60
CA ALA A 85 1.19 1.08 -12.75
C ALA A 85 0.95 2.53 -12.24
N ILE A 86 1.65 2.94 -11.18
CA ILE A 86 1.64 4.34 -10.72
C ILE A 86 2.20 5.28 -11.80
N ALA A 87 3.33 4.93 -12.40
CA ALA A 87 3.93 5.73 -13.48
C ALA A 87 3.01 5.79 -14.71
N GLU A 88 2.40 4.68 -15.11
CA GLU A 88 1.42 4.61 -16.20
C GLU A 88 0.18 5.47 -15.93
N SER A 89 -0.18 5.69 -14.66
CA SER A 89 -1.28 6.59 -14.27
C SER A 89 -0.93 8.08 -14.39
N GLY A 90 0.31 8.41 -14.80
CA GLY A 90 0.79 9.78 -14.97
C GLY A 90 1.45 10.39 -13.73
N LEU A 91 1.73 9.58 -12.71
CA LEU A 91 2.40 10.02 -11.48
C LEU A 91 3.86 9.53 -11.45
N ASP A 92 4.80 10.39 -11.81
CA ASP A 92 6.23 10.03 -11.81
C ASP A 92 6.84 10.16 -10.40
N THR A 93 6.90 9.06 -9.69
CA THR A 93 7.49 8.96 -8.34
C THR A 93 9.01 9.15 -8.32
N ARG A 94 9.67 9.17 -9.48
CA ARG A 94 11.11 9.49 -9.60
C ARG A 94 11.35 11.00 -9.55
N ALA A 95 10.35 11.78 -9.96
CA ALA A 95 10.44 13.24 -10.02
C ALA A 95 9.84 13.93 -8.79
N MET A 96 9.00 13.23 -8.02
CA MET A 96 8.29 13.82 -6.88
C MET A 96 8.32 12.92 -5.65
N PRO A 97 8.32 13.48 -4.42
CA PRO A 97 8.17 12.71 -3.20
C PRO A 97 6.84 11.95 -3.19
N ALA A 98 6.86 10.72 -2.66
CA ALA A 98 5.67 9.89 -2.50
C ALA A 98 5.45 9.50 -1.04
N ILE A 99 4.20 9.60 -0.58
CA ILE A 99 3.79 9.17 0.75
C ILE A 99 2.97 7.90 0.60
N PHE A 100 3.44 6.83 1.24
CA PHE A 100 2.75 5.54 1.29
C PHE A 100 2.10 5.37 2.65
N LEU A 101 0.81 5.01 2.66
CA LEU A 101 0.03 4.81 3.87
C LEU A 101 -0.93 3.62 3.73
N GLY A 102 -1.46 3.16 4.88
CA GLY A 102 -2.35 2.00 4.97
C GLY A 102 -1.63 0.70 5.31
N GLY A 103 -2.42 -0.35 5.61
CA GLY A 103 -1.90 -1.63 6.08
C GLY A 103 -0.92 -2.31 5.12
N GLY A 104 -1.17 -2.21 3.82
CA GLY A 104 -0.27 -2.74 2.80
C GLY A 104 1.07 -1.99 2.72
N ALA A 105 1.05 -0.67 2.90
CA ALA A 105 2.27 0.12 2.95
C ALA A 105 3.12 -0.23 4.18
N ALA A 106 2.50 -0.41 5.33
CA ALA A 106 3.18 -0.84 6.56
C ALA A 106 3.80 -2.25 6.39
N LEU A 107 3.06 -3.19 5.81
CA LEU A 107 3.55 -4.55 5.54
C LEU A 107 4.73 -4.56 4.57
N MET A 108 4.68 -3.73 3.53
CA MET A 108 5.70 -3.64 2.47
C MET A 108 6.78 -2.58 2.73
N LYS A 109 6.82 -1.98 3.92
CA LYS A 109 7.69 -0.84 4.28
C LYS A 109 9.13 -1.01 3.82
N ARG A 110 9.76 -2.14 4.14
CA ARG A 110 11.16 -2.40 3.79
C ARG A 110 11.39 -2.43 2.28
N ARG A 111 10.41 -3.00 1.52
CA ARG A 111 10.48 -3.10 0.07
C ARG A 111 10.26 -1.77 -0.61
N VAL A 112 9.24 -1.03 -0.16
CA VAL A 112 9.00 0.33 -0.66
C VAL A 112 10.19 1.23 -0.40
N ALA A 113 10.80 1.16 0.79
CA ALA A 113 11.98 1.95 1.12
C ALA A 113 13.23 1.59 0.29
N ALA A 114 13.34 0.32 -0.14
CA ALA A 114 14.46 -0.17 -0.94
C ALA A 114 14.18 -0.15 -2.45
N ALA A 115 12.96 0.21 -2.88
CA ALA A 115 12.58 0.16 -4.28
C ALA A 115 13.29 1.23 -5.09
N GLU A 116 13.84 0.81 -6.22
CA GLU A 116 14.36 1.74 -7.22
C GLU A 116 13.22 2.50 -7.90
N GLY A 117 13.48 3.74 -8.31
CA GLY A 117 12.48 4.56 -8.98
C GLY A 117 11.60 5.40 -8.04
N LEU A 118 11.97 5.52 -6.77
CA LEU A 118 11.34 6.43 -5.80
C LEU A 118 12.30 7.55 -5.41
N CYS A 119 11.90 8.81 -5.63
CA CYS A 119 12.75 9.97 -5.30
C CYS A 119 12.92 10.13 -3.80
N ARG A 120 11.82 10.16 -3.05
CA ARG A 120 11.79 10.28 -1.57
C ARG A 120 10.53 9.58 -1.06
N PRO A 121 10.59 8.27 -0.76
CA PRO A 121 9.46 7.56 -0.19
C PRO A 121 9.33 7.88 1.31
N PHE A 122 8.14 8.31 1.72
CA PHE A 122 7.73 8.41 3.11
C PHE A 122 6.70 7.32 3.38
N ILE A 123 6.95 6.47 4.35
CA ILE A 123 6.03 5.40 4.73
C ILE A 123 5.46 5.73 6.12
N LEU A 124 4.15 5.87 6.19
CA LEU A 124 3.45 6.14 7.44
C LEU A 124 2.95 4.82 8.02
N ASP A 125 3.44 4.48 9.21
CA ASP A 125 3.17 3.20 9.87
C ASP A 125 1.79 3.13 10.54
N ASP A 126 1.10 4.26 10.70
CA ASP A 126 -0.22 4.31 11.32
C ASP A 126 -1.28 3.82 10.33
N VAL A 127 -1.67 2.56 10.47
CA VAL A 127 -2.71 1.92 9.63
C VAL A 127 -4.09 2.55 9.76
N CYS A 128 -4.32 3.32 10.83
CA CYS A 128 -5.58 4.01 11.10
C CYS A 128 -5.63 5.43 10.53
N LEU A 129 -4.63 5.89 9.79
CA LEU A 129 -4.58 7.27 9.28
C LEU A 129 -5.80 7.66 8.45
N ASN A 130 -6.30 6.74 7.61
CA ASN A 130 -7.51 6.98 6.83
C ASN A 130 -8.73 7.21 7.73
N ALA A 131 -8.93 6.35 8.75
CA ALA A 131 -10.03 6.49 9.71
C ALA A 131 -9.91 7.80 10.49
N LYS A 132 -8.72 8.15 10.97
CA LYS A 132 -8.46 9.43 11.66
C LYS A 132 -8.69 10.64 10.73
N GLY A 133 -8.38 10.50 9.45
CA GLY A 133 -8.66 11.53 8.44
C GLY A 133 -10.16 11.75 8.26
N TYR A 134 -10.95 10.70 8.13
CA TYR A 134 -12.40 10.79 8.03
C TYR A 134 -13.03 11.38 9.30
N GLU A 135 -12.60 10.96 10.48
CA GLU A 135 -13.07 11.52 11.76
C GLU A 135 -12.86 13.03 11.83
N ARG A 136 -11.68 13.50 11.43
CA ARG A 136 -11.39 14.95 11.37
C ARG A 136 -12.25 15.69 10.37
N LEU A 137 -12.50 15.13 9.19
CA LEU A 137 -13.37 15.71 8.18
C LEU A 137 -14.80 15.85 8.69
N VAL A 138 -15.37 14.79 9.26
CA VAL A 138 -16.72 14.84 9.85
C VAL A 138 -16.81 15.87 10.98
N GLY A 139 -15.80 15.91 11.86
CA GLY A 139 -15.74 16.90 12.93
C GLY A 139 -15.69 18.36 12.43
N GLN A 140 -15.02 18.62 11.30
CA GLN A 140 -14.98 19.93 10.68
C GLN A 140 -16.32 20.31 10.02
N MET A 141 -16.97 19.37 9.33
CA MET A 141 -18.28 19.57 8.71
C MET A 141 -19.35 19.90 9.78
N SER A 142 -19.41 19.14 10.86
CA SER A 142 -20.36 19.34 11.96
C SER A 142 -20.15 20.70 12.67
N ARG A 143 -18.91 21.20 12.74
CA ARG A 143 -18.64 22.54 13.30
C ARG A 143 -19.13 23.66 12.36
N ARG A 144 -18.97 23.50 11.03
CA ARG A 144 -19.44 24.48 10.05
C ARG A 144 -20.96 24.57 10.01
N GLU A 145 -21.66 23.45 10.12
CA GLU A 145 -23.12 23.41 10.19
C GLU A 145 -23.66 24.15 11.41
N ARG A 146 -23.03 23.99 12.58
CA ARG A 146 -23.41 24.68 13.82
C ARG A 146 -23.15 26.20 13.75
N SER A 147 -22.04 26.63 13.15
CA SER A 147 -21.71 28.02 13.01
C SER A 147 -22.54 28.76 11.92
N GLY A 148 -23.18 28.01 11.02
CA GLY A 148 -24.08 28.60 9.98
C GLY A 148 -25.54 28.70 10.41
N GLN A 149 -25.94 28.17 11.58
CA GLN A 149 -27.29 28.26 12.12
C GLN A 149 -27.48 29.45 13.10
N ASP A 150 -26.40 30.09 13.51
CA ASP A 150 -26.42 31.21 14.46
C ASP A 150 -26.24 32.60 13.76
N GLY A 151 -26.55 32.69 12.45
CA GLY A 151 -26.42 33.93 11.67
C GLY A 151 -27.72 34.47 11.07
#